data_c34692381b4dd634d8003a1990234f4a
#
_entry.id   c34692381b4dd634d8003a1990234f4a
#
_cell.length_a   1.000
_cell.length_b   1.000
_cell.length_c   1.000
_cell.angle_alpha   90.00
_cell.angle_beta   90.00
_cell.angle_gamma   90.00
#
_symmetry.space_group_name_H-M   'P 1'
#
loop_
_entity.id
_entity.type
_entity.pdbx_description
1 polymer ?
#
loop_
_entity_poly.entity_id
_entity_poly.type
_entity_poly.pdbx_seq_one_letter_code
_entity_poly.pdbx_strand_id
1 'polypeptide(L)'
;MSTNSLAGARVLVVGASSGIGRAFTVAAVKDGARVVLAARRAEQLEKTRAEAGGGLCVPVDLRAPDSGTRLADAVRDHLGGLDLLVSCVGAAPLRMLADMSQEDWQHVFETNVVGVHRVLNACLPLLGRDAMVMAFSTESIGQPRTGLGAYVASKAALEQMVSCWRAERPWLRFTIVTVGATFPTDFGVAFEMGLLTRLMTDWAARGIAHEEYMTPEGVAAVLLGTAAAAWRQPGVCIEQLTLRSPSPVTGTPPPGLTAPEHAAPPPTPAPAPRSPWTRIPRTGVTDG
;
A
#
# COMPACT_ATOMS: atom_id res chain seq x y z
N MET A 1 4.51 -9.34 31.59
CA MET A 1 3.84 -8.63 30.49
C MET A 1 4.89 -8.36 29.43
N SER A 2 4.61 -8.65 28.16
CA SER A 2 5.57 -8.33 27.07
C SER A 2 5.88 -6.84 27.09
N THR A 3 7.17 -6.48 27.09
CA THR A 3 7.59 -5.06 27.12
C THR A 3 7.25 -4.32 25.81
N ASN A 4 6.94 -5.05 24.73
CA ASN A 4 6.54 -4.55 23.42
C ASN A 4 5.09 -4.90 23.13
N SER A 5 4.15 -4.03 23.51
CA SER A 5 2.71 -4.21 23.32
C SER A 5 2.05 -2.89 22.95
N LEU A 6 1.00 -2.92 22.12
CA LEU A 6 0.10 -1.81 21.83
C LEU A 6 -1.04 -1.69 22.86
N ALA A 7 -0.97 -2.35 24.01
CA ALA A 7 -2.01 -2.30 25.04
C ALA A 7 -2.31 -0.85 25.44
N GLY A 8 -3.57 -0.44 25.27
CA GLY A 8 -4.05 0.92 25.51
C GLY A 8 -3.85 1.90 24.36
N ALA A 9 -3.10 1.54 23.30
CA ALA A 9 -2.95 2.39 22.12
C ALA A 9 -4.28 2.59 21.38
N ARG A 10 -4.50 3.81 20.88
CA ARG A 10 -5.67 4.21 20.09
C ARG A 10 -5.32 4.09 18.61
N VAL A 11 -5.95 3.15 17.92
CA VAL A 11 -5.55 2.75 16.57
C VAL A 11 -6.71 2.90 15.59
N LEU A 12 -6.47 3.52 14.44
CA LEU A 12 -7.33 3.49 13.28
C LEU A 12 -6.71 2.59 12.22
N VAL A 13 -7.44 1.55 11.79
CA VAL A 13 -7.03 0.68 10.67
C VAL A 13 -7.96 0.89 9.49
N VAL A 14 -7.43 1.44 8.40
CA VAL A 14 -8.14 1.63 7.14
C VAL A 14 -7.79 0.49 6.18
N GLY A 15 -8.80 -0.22 5.68
CA GLY A 15 -8.63 -1.46 4.93
C GLY A 15 -8.71 -2.70 5.84
N ALA A 16 -9.43 -2.62 6.97
CA ALA A 16 -9.52 -3.65 8.00
C ALA A 16 -10.38 -4.88 7.64
N SER A 17 -11.02 -4.93 6.46
CA SER A 17 -11.99 -5.99 6.12
C SER A 17 -11.38 -7.27 5.54
N SER A 18 -10.10 -7.29 5.19
CA SER A 18 -9.42 -8.45 4.59
C SER A 18 -7.90 -8.34 4.65
N GLY A 19 -7.23 -9.42 4.27
CA GLY A 19 -5.78 -9.48 4.10
C GLY A 19 -5.01 -8.98 5.33
N ILE A 20 -3.96 -8.23 5.08
CA ILE A 20 -3.05 -7.73 6.12
C ILE A 20 -3.78 -6.78 7.10
N GLY A 21 -4.68 -5.93 6.59
CA GLY A 21 -5.43 -5.00 7.45
C GLY A 21 -6.34 -5.72 8.45
N ARG A 22 -7.02 -6.81 8.02
CA ARG A 22 -7.78 -7.69 8.92
C ARG A 22 -6.86 -8.34 9.96
N ALA A 23 -5.79 -8.98 9.49
CA ALA A 23 -4.87 -9.70 10.36
C ALA A 23 -4.20 -8.77 11.40
N PHE A 24 -3.80 -7.56 10.98
CA PHE A 24 -3.25 -6.55 11.90
C PHE A 24 -4.30 -6.09 12.92
N THR A 25 -5.54 -5.85 12.49
CA THR A 25 -6.64 -5.46 13.39
C THR A 25 -6.86 -6.51 14.46
N VAL A 26 -6.98 -7.79 14.06
CA VAL A 26 -7.18 -8.91 14.98
C VAL A 26 -6.02 -9.00 15.99
N ALA A 27 -4.80 -8.90 15.51
CA ALA A 27 -3.61 -8.94 16.36
C ALA A 27 -3.56 -7.74 17.33
N ALA A 28 -3.84 -6.52 16.86
CA ALA A 28 -3.80 -5.31 17.69
C ALA A 28 -4.86 -5.31 18.79
N VAL A 29 -6.10 -5.73 18.49
CA VAL A 29 -7.15 -5.84 19.51
C VAL A 29 -6.79 -6.90 20.55
N LYS A 30 -6.30 -8.06 20.13
CA LYS A 30 -5.85 -9.12 21.05
C LYS A 30 -4.66 -8.70 21.90
N ASP A 31 -3.82 -7.79 21.41
CA ASP A 31 -2.70 -7.20 22.14
C ASP A 31 -3.15 -6.06 23.10
N GLY A 32 -4.45 -5.72 23.14
CA GLY A 32 -5.05 -4.76 24.04
C GLY A 32 -5.17 -3.33 23.50
N ALA A 33 -4.98 -3.13 22.19
CA ALA A 33 -5.25 -1.84 21.57
C ALA A 33 -6.76 -1.56 21.46
N ARG A 34 -7.12 -0.27 21.53
CA ARG A 34 -8.47 0.22 21.21
C ARG A 34 -8.51 0.57 19.71
N VAL A 35 -9.35 -0.12 18.95
CA VAL A 35 -9.29 -0.04 17.48
C VAL A 35 -10.59 0.45 16.87
N VAL A 36 -10.48 1.40 15.93
CA VAL A 36 -11.52 1.71 14.94
C VAL A 36 -11.15 1.00 13.63
N LEU A 37 -12.08 0.18 13.13
CA LEU A 37 -11.94 -0.62 11.91
C LEU A 37 -12.67 0.07 10.76
N ALA A 38 -12.00 0.40 9.68
CA ALA A 38 -12.59 1.09 8.55
C ALA A 38 -12.39 0.31 7.24
N ALA A 39 -13.47 0.09 6.49
CA ALA A 39 -13.46 -0.45 5.13
C ALA A 39 -14.85 -0.28 4.48
N ARG A 40 -14.95 -0.60 3.18
CA ARG A 40 -16.22 -0.48 2.44
C ARG A 40 -17.26 -1.55 2.81
N ARG A 41 -16.81 -2.78 3.08
CA ARG A 41 -17.66 -3.96 3.27
C ARG A 41 -18.04 -4.13 4.74
N ALA A 42 -19.23 -3.68 5.10
CA ALA A 42 -19.73 -3.71 6.48
C ALA A 42 -19.73 -5.14 7.07
N GLU A 43 -20.25 -6.13 6.33
CA GLU A 43 -20.29 -7.51 6.78
C GLU A 43 -18.91 -8.08 7.08
N GLN A 44 -17.91 -7.78 6.23
CA GLN A 44 -16.54 -8.26 6.44
C GLN A 44 -15.86 -7.55 7.62
N LEU A 45 -16.18 -6.27 7.85
CA LEU A 45 -15.72 -5.55 9.04
C LEU A 45 -16.27 -6.20 10.32
N GLU A 46 -17.56 -6.57 10.35
CA GLU A 46 -18.17 -7.24 11.50
C GLU A 46 -17.54 -8.62 11.75
N LYS A 47 -17.21 -9.37 10.68
CA LYS A 47 -16.47 -10.64 10.83
C LYS A 47 -15.09 -10.40 11.45
N THR A 48 -14.38 -9.38 10.99
CA THR A 48 -13.08 -8.99 11.56
C THR A 48 -13.22 -8.58 13.03
N ARG A 49 -14.22 -7.77 13.38
CA ARG A 49 -14.49 -7.35 14.75
C ARG A 49 -14.80 -8.53 15.67
N ALA A 50 -15.62 -9.47 15.20
CA ALA A 50 -15.97 -10.68 15.96
C ALA A 50 -14.74 -11.56 16.20
N GLU A 51 -13.89 -11.74 15.19
CA GLU A 51 -12.63 -12.50 15.30
C GLU A 51 -11.62 -11.83 16.24
N ALA A 52 -11.55 -10.50 16.20
CA ALA A 52 -10.70 -9.70 17.07
C ALA A 52 -11.16 -9.69 18.53
N GLY A 53 -12.46 -9.84 18.77
CA GLY A 53 -13.08 -9.72 20.08
C GLY A 53 -13.38 -8.29 20.50
N GLY A 54 -13.36 -7.31 19.57
CA GLY A 54 -13.64 -5.91 19.90
C GLY A 54 -13.36 -4.92 18.77
N GLY A 55 -13.53 -3.64 19.09
CA GLY A 55 -13.34 -2.52 18.16
C GLY A 55 -14.67 -1.93 17.65
N LEU A 56 -14.57 -0.77 16.99
CA LEU A 56 -15.69 -0.07 16.35
C LEU A 56 -15.60 -0.19 14.83
N CYS A 57 -16.60 -0.78 14.19
CA CYS A 57 -16.71 -0.83 12.74
C CYS A 57 -17.24 0.47 12.15
N VAL A 58 -16.55 1.02 11.15
CA VAL A 58 -16.98 2.18 10.38
C VAL A 58 -16.97 1.84 8.90
N PRO A 59 -18.12 1.45 8.32
CA PRO A 59 -18.22 1.24 6.88
C PRO A 59 -18.05 2.56 6.12
N VAL A 60 -17.01 2.63 5.27
CA VAL A 60 -16.69 3.85 4.52
C VAL A 60 -15.99 3.53 3.21
N ASP A 61 -16.37 4.24 2.15
CA ASP A 61 -15.61 4.29 0.90
C ASP A 61 -14.72 5.54 0.92
N LEU A 62 -13.42 5.35 0.79
CA LEU A 62 -12.45 6.46 0.84
C LEU A 62 -12.64 7.48 -0.30
N ARG A 63 -13.31 7.10 -1.37
CA ARG A 63 -13.64 8.00 -2.49
C ARG A 63 -14.75 9.00 -2.12
N ALA A 64 -15.56 8.68 -1.12
CA ALA A 64 -16.59 9.60 -0.67
C ALA A 64 -15.99 10.88 -0.07
N PRO A 65 -16.47 12.08 -0.43
CA PRO A 65 -15.92 13.34 0.04
C PRO A 65 -15.91 13.48 1.58
N ASP A 66 -16.89 12.90 2.25
CA ASP A 66 -17.07 12.93 3.70
C ASP A 66 -16.29 11.81 4.44
N SER A 67 -15.58 10.93 3.73
CA SER A 67 -14.93 9.75 4.31
C SER A 67 -13.96 10.09 5.44
N GLY A 68 -13.18 11.15 5.25
CA GLY A 68 -12.24 11.62 6.28
C GLY A 68 -12.94 12.11 7.54
N THR A 69 -13.96 12.96 7.39
CA THR A 69 -14.74 13.52 8.51
C THR A 69 -15.43 12.41 9.31
N ARG A 70 -16.10 11.47 8.62
CA ARG A 70 -16.76 10.33 9.27
C ARG A 70 -15.79 9.50 10.10
N LEU A 71 -14.57 9.26 9.59
CA LEU A 71 -13.55 8.51 10.33
C LEU A 71 -12.98 9.32 11.48
N ALA A 72 -12.73 10.61 11.31
CA ALA A 72 -12.25 11.48 12.36
C ALA A 72 -13.26 11.59 13.52
N ASP A 73 -14.55 11.73 13.21
CA ASP A 73 -15.61 11.77 14.22
C ASP A 73 -15.69 10.43 14.99
N ALA A 74 -15.70 9.30 14.30
CA ALA A 74 -15.70 7.99 14.93
C ALA A 74 -14.46 7.77 15.83
N VAL A 75 -13.28 8.22 15.41
CA VAL A 75 -12.05 8.17 16.21
C VAL A 75 -12.18 9.07 17.45
N ARG A 76 -12.69 10.30 17.27
CA ARG A 76 -12.89 11.24 18.38
C ARG A 76 -13.84 10.68 19.43
N ASP A 77 -14.99 10.21 18.99
CA ASP A 77 -16.07 9.76 19.88
C ASP A 77 -15.74 8.44 20.59
N HIS A 78 -15.07 7.52 19.89
CA HIS A 78 -14.77 6.19 20.45
C HIS A 78 -13.41 6.11 21.15
N LEU A 79 -12.38 6.80 20.63
CA LEU A 79 -11.01 6.72 21.11
C LEU A 79 -10.56 7.96 21.89
N GLY A 80 -11.13 9.13 21.60
CA GLY A 80 -10.73 10.40 22.19
C GLY A 80 -9.41 10.98 21.67
N GLY A 81 -8.81 10.35 20.66
CA GLY A 81 -7.55 10.71 20.01
C GLY A 81 -6.94 9.53 19.27
N LEU A 82 -5.75 9.71 18.70
CA LEU A 82 -5.14 8.72 17.81
C LEU A 82 -3.62 8.62 18.05
N ASP A 83 -3.14 7.40 18.31
CA ASP A 83 -1.72 7.11 18.52
C ASP A 83 -1.11 6.45 17.29
N LEU A 84 -1.93 5.69 16.51
CA LEU A 84 -1.48 4.99 15.32
C LEU A 84 -2.59 4.97 14.24
N LEU A 85 -2.27 5.47 13.05
CA LEU A 85 -3.06 5.32 11.84
C LEU A 85 -2.37 4.31 10.91
N VAL A 86 -3.08 3.23 10.56
CA VAL A 86 -2.59 2.20 9.62
C VAL A 86 -3.46 2.21 8.37
N SER A 87 -2.88 2.53 7.22
CA SER A 87 -3.57 2.56 5.94
C SER A 87 -3.14 1.38 5.06
N CYS A 88 -3.94 0.31 5.09
CA CYS A 88 -3.72 -0.92 4.32
C CYS A 88 -4.52 -0.96 3.01
N VAL A 89 -4.96 0.19 2.49
CA VAL A 89 -5.80 0.23 1.29
C VAL A 89 -5.00 0.11 0.00
N GLY A 90 -5.60 -0.54 -1.00
CA GLY A 90 -5.05 -0.62 -2.33
C GLY A 90 -6.11 -1.07 -3.33
N ALA A 91 -6.39 -0.24 -4.33
CA ALA A 91 -7.16 -0.61 -5.52
C ALA A 91 -6.17 -0.86 -6.66
N ALA A 92 -6.30 -2.02 -7.31
CA ALA A 92 -5.39 -2.46 -8.36
C ALA A 92 -6.18 -3.23 -9.43
N PRO A 93 -6.73 -2.55 -10.44
CA PRO A 93 -7.26 -3.24 -11.60
C PRO A 93 -6.10 -3.90 -12.38
N LEU A 94 -6.30 -5.14 -12.82
CA LEU A 94 -5.34 -5.81 -13.68
C LEU A 94 -5.66 -5.44 -15.13
N ARG A 95 -4.88 -4.52 -15.72
CA ARG A 95 -5.03 -4.05 -17.11
C ARG A 95 -3.69 -3.58 -17.67
N MET A 96 -3.50 -3.72 -18.97
CA MET A 96 -2.39 -3.05 -19.66
C MET A 96 -2.60 -1.54 -19.61
N LEU A 97 -1.51 -0.77 -19.55
CA LEU A 97 -1.63 0.71 -19.48
C LEU A 97 -2.39 1.31 -20.68
N ALA A 98 -2.23 0.70 -21.87
CA ALA A 98 -2.92 1.14 -23.07
C ALA A 98 -4.44 0.90 -23.03
N ASP A 99 -4.90 -0.03 -22.18
CA ASP A 99 -6.31 -0.41 -22.05
C ASP A 99 -6.98 0.22 -20.82
N MET A 100 -6.24 1.03 -20.05
CA MET A 100 -6.76 1.71 -18.86
C MET A 100 -7.67 2.88 -19.26
N SER A 101 -8.90 2.86 -18.79
CA SER A 101 -9.83 3.98 -18.95
C SER A 101 -9.48 5.15 -17.98
N GLN A 102 -10.03 6.31 -18.24
CA GLN A 102 -9.93 7.45 -17.32
C GLN A 102 -10.56 7.12 -15.96
N GLU A 103 -11.66 6.38 -15.94
CA GLU A 103 -12.35 5.94 -14.73
C GLU A 103 -11.50 4.98 -13.90
N ASP A 104 -10.75 4.07 -14.54
CA ASP A 104 -9.81 3.19 -13.87
C ASP A 104 -8.71 4.00 -13.16
N TRP A 105 -8.12 4.98 -13.84
CA TRP A 105 -7.12 5.88 -13.27
C TRP A 105 -7.69 6.67 -12.08
N GLN A 106 -8.85 7.28 -12.25
CA GLN A 106 -9.54 8.03 -11.19
C GLN A 106 -9.82 7.13 -9.98
N HIS A 107 -10.38 5.93 -10.22
CA HIS A 107 -10.67 4.97 -9.15
C HIS A 107 -9.42 4.61 -8.34
N VAL A 108 -8.30 4.32 -9.02
CA VAL A 108 -7.04 3.94 -8.38
C VAL A 108 -6.47 5.10 -7.57
N PHE A 109 -6.37 6.30 -8.16
CA PHE A 109 -5.80 7.47 -7.47
C PHE A 109 -6.70 7.98 -6.35
N GLU A 110 -8.02 8.03 -6.55
CA GLU A 110 -8.97 8.41 -5.51
C GLU A 110 -8.89 7.45 -4.30
N THR A 111 -8.72 6.16 -4.53
CA THR A 111 -8.62 5.19 -3.44
C THR A 111 -7.25 5.24 -2.76
N ASN A 112 -6.16 5.16 -3.55
CA ASN A 112 -4.82 4.88 -3.02
C ASN A 112 -4.07 6.12 -2.54
N VAL A 113 -4.44 7.30 -3.04
CA VAL A 113 -3.74 8.56 -2.76
C VAL A 113 -4.69 9.58 -2.11
N VAL A 114 -5.68 10.06 -2.85
CA VAL A 114 -6.55 11.16 -2.40
C VAL A 114 -7.36 10.75 -1.17
N GLY A 115 -7.94 9.55 -1.17
CA GLY A 115 -8.68 9.02 -0.03
C GLY A 115 -7.81 8.83 1.22
N VAL A 116 -6.58 8.37 1.05
CA VAL A 116 -5.62 8.24 2.17
C VAL A 116 -5.26 9.62 2.71
N HIS A 117 -4.97 10.60 1.83
CA HIS A 117 -4.74 11.99 2.21
C HIS A 117 -5.94 12.56 2.98
N ARG A 118 -7.16 12.36 2.48
CA ARG A 118 -8.40 12.85 3.09
C ARG A 118 -8.56 12.35 4.54
N VAL A 119 -8.32 11.06 4.77
CA VAL A 119 -8.36 10.46 6.11
C VAL A 119 -7.27 11.05 7.01
N LEU A 120 -6.04 11.08 6.53
CA LEU A 120 -4.91 11.62 7.30
C LEU A 120 -5.15 13.08 7.69
N ASN A 121 -5.58 13.91 6.73
CA ASN A 121 -5.85 15.32 6.96
C ASN A 121 -6.99 15.55 7.98
N ALA A 122 -8.08 14.78 7.88
CA ALA A 122 -9.19 14.89 8.83
C ALA A 122 -8.82 14.39 10.24
N CYS A 123 -7.98 13.36 10.33
CA CYS A 123 -7.50 12.82 11.60
C CYS A 123 -6.33 13.63 12.22
N LEU A 124 -5.75 14.58 11.49
CA LEU A 124 -4.58 15.34 11.94
C LEU A 124 -4.77 16.01 13.33
N PRO A 125 -5.93 16.62 13.65
CA PRO A 125 -6.16 17.20 14.98
C PRO A 125 -6.24 16.17 16.14
N LEU A 126 -6.43 14.88 15.79
CA LEU A 126 -6.53 13.78 16.77
C LEU A 126 -5.20 13.05 16.98
N LEU A 127 -4.24 13.22 16.06
CA LEU A 127 -2.89 12.68 16.16
C LEU A 127 -2.09 13.51 17.17
N GLY A 128 -1.75 12.88 18.28
CA GLY A 128 -0.89 13.50 19.29
C GLY A 128 0.54 13.70 18.80
N ARG A 129 1.33 14.43 19.56
CA ARG A 129 2.78 14.48 19.31
C ARG A 129 3.34 13.05 19.38
N ASP A 130 4.23 12.73 18.47
CA ASP A 130 4.84 11.39 18.33
C ASP A 130 3.87 10.28 17.88
N ALA A 131 2.65 10.62 17.46
CA ALA A 131 1.76 9.64 16.83
C ALA A 131 2.37 9.07 15.55
N MET A 132 1.98 7.84 15.23
CA MET A 132 2.52 7.11 14.10
C MET A 132 1.50 6.99 12.96
N VAL A 133 1.98 7.05 11.73
CA VAL A 133 1.21 6.79 10.52
C VAL A 133 1.94 5.75 9.68
N MET A 134 1.32 4.61 9.44
CA MET A 134 1.84 3.56 8.57
C MET A 134 1.05 3.55 7.27
N ALA A 135 1.70 3.84 6.15
CA ALA A 135 1.11 3.83 4.81
C ALA A 135 1.68 2.66 4.00
N PHE A 136 0.78 1.79 3.50
CA PHE A 136 1.18 0.59 2.77
C PHE A 136 1.49 0.90 1.32
N SER A 137 2.70 0.55 0.94
CA SER A 137 3.23 0.58 -0.42
C SER A 137 3.45 -0.83 -0.97
N THR A 138 4.20 -0.97 -2.03
CA THR A 138 4.41 -2.23 -2.76
C THR A 138 5.83 -2.36 -3.29
N GLU A 139 6.37 -3.56 -3.28
CA GLU A 139 7.63 -3.87 -3.96
C GLU A 139 7.58 -3.61 -5.48
N SER A 140 6.37 -3.58 -6.06
CA SER A 140 6.17 -3.37 -7.49
C SER A 140 6.61 -1.97 -7.98
N ILE A 141 6.91 -1.02 -7.10
CA ILE A 141 7.54 0.25 -7.47
C ILE A 141 8.96 0.00 -7.99
N GLY A 142 9.75 -0.79 -7.27
CA GLY A 142 11.12 -1.13 -7.68
C GLY A 142 11.18 -2.22 -8.76
N GLN A 143 10.16 -3.06 -8.86
CA GLN A 143 10.04 -4.15 -9.84
C GLN A 143 8.66 -4.12 -10.50
N PRO A 144 8.42 -3.24 -11.49
CA PRO A 144 7.11 -3.07 -12.11
C PRO A 144 6.58 -4.36 -12.73
N ARG A 145 5.36 -4.74 -12.34
CA ARG A 145 4.66 -5.88 -12.91
C ARG A 145 3.73 -5.44 -14.01
N THR A 146 3.85 -6.07 -15.18
CA THR A 146 2.96 -5.85 -16.32
C THR A 146 1.50 -6.01 -15.90
N GLY A 147 0.63 -5.12 -16.32
CA GLY A 147 -0.79 -5.11 -15.95
C GLY A 147 -1.12 -4.41 -14.64
N LEU A 148 -0.14 -3.99 -13.84
CA LEU A 148 -0.34 -3.24 -12.58
C LEU A 148 0.13 -1.77 -12.65
N GLY A 149 0.29 -1.20 -13.85
CA GLY A 149 0.93 0.10 -14.03
C GLY A 149 0.27 1.25 -13.28
N ALA A 150 -1.06 1.39 -13.33
CA ALA A 150 -1.77 2.46 -12.61
C ALA A 150 -1.66 2.29 -11.08
N TYR A 151 -1.74 1.05 -10.59
CA TYR A 151 -1.51 0.74 -9.18
C TYR A 151 -0.10 1.15 -8.73
N VAL A 152 0.93 0.76 -9.47
CA VAL A 152 2.33 1.11 -9.19
C VAL A 152 2.52 2.63 -9.17
N ALA A 153 1.99 3.34 -10.18
CA ALA A 153 2.06 4.80 -10.25
C ALA A 153 1.39 5.47 -9.04
N SER A 154 0.22 4.96 -8.62
CA SER A 154 -0.49 5.49 -7.45
C SER A 154 0.27 5.24 -6.14
N LYS A 155 0.93 4.09 -6.00
CA LYS A 155 1.73 3.79 -4.80
C LYS A 155 3.01 4.62 -4.75
N ALA A 156 3.66 4.89 -5.88
CA ALA A 156 4.76 5.83 -5.95
C ALA A 156 4.34 7.26 -5.56
N ALA A 157 3.16 7.71 -6.04
CA ALA A 157 2.58 8.98 -5.63
C ALA A 157 2.26 9.03 -4.14
N LEU A 158 1.75 7.93 -3.55
CA LEU A 158 1.52 7.80 -2.11
C LEU A 158 2.83 7.95 -1.31
N GLU A 159 3.90 7.28 -1.72
CA GLU A 159 5.21 7.40 -1.05
C GLU A 159 5.72 8.84 -1.06
N GLN A 160 5.62 9.51 -2.21
CA GLN A 160 6.03 10.91 -2.32
C GLN A 160 5.15 11.82 -1.46
N MET A 161 3.83 11.59 -1.42
CA MET A 161 2.91 12.32 -0.54
C MET A 161 3.29 12.15 0.94
N VAL A 162 3.62 10.93 1.38
CA VAL A 162 4.09 10.66 2.75
C VAL A 162 5.38 11.42 3.04
N SER A 163 6.30 11.52 2.08
CA SER A 163 7.54 12.30 2.22
C SER A 163 7.27 13.80 2.42
N CYS A 164 6.28 14.35 1.70
CA CYS A 164 5.82 15.73 1.91
C CYS A 164 5.19 15.91 3.29
N TRP A 165 4.35 14.97 3.74
CA TRP A 165 3.79 15.00 5.09
C TRP A 165 4.84 14.99 6.19
N ARG A 166 5.93 14.20 6.05
CA ARG A 166 7.08 14.25 6.99
C ARG A 166 7.70 15.63 7.08
N ALA A 167 7.91 16.27 5.94
CA ALA A 167 8.50 17.61 5.90
C ALA A 167 7.60 18.66 6.57
N GLU A 168 6.28 18.55 6.36
CA GLU A 168 5.30 19.51 6.90
C GLU A 168 4.94 19.25 8.36
N ARG A 169 5.07 18.01 8.85
CA ARG A 169 4.66 17.56 10.19
C ARG A 169 5.78 16.75 10.86
N PRO A 170 6.96 17.35 11.14
CA PRO A 170 8.14 16.65 11.64
C PRO A 170 7.97 16.05 13.05
N TRP A 171 6.90 16.37 13.73
CA TRP A 171 6.56 15.78 15.03
C TRP A 171 5.72 14.51 14.94
N LEU A 172 5.26 14.12 13.73
CA LEU A 172 4.59 12.85 13.47
C LEU A 172 5.60 11.85 12.88
N ARG A 173 5.42 10.59 13.18
CA ARG A 173 6.28 9.50 12.71
C ARG A 173 5.61 8.75 11.56
N PHE A 174 6.09 8.96 10.36
CA PHE A 174 5.54 8.33 9.16
C PHE A 174 6.40 7.15 8.73
N THR A 175 5.77 5.99 8.57
CA THR A 175 6.40 4.77 8.06
C THR A 175 5.78 4.40 6.71
N ILE A 176 6.60 4.25 5.67
CA ILE A 176 6.23 3.57 4.43
C ILE A 176 6.46 2.08 4.63
N VAL A 177 5.39 1.29 4.51
CA VAL A 177 5.45 -0.16 4.62
C VAL A 177 5.41 -0.76 3.22
N THR A 178 6.56 -1.10 2.67
CA THR A 178 6.67 -1.78 1.38
C THR A 178 6.44 -3.27 1.56
N VAL A 179 5.37 -3.80 0.95
CA VAL A 179 4.97 -5.19 1.09
C VAL A 179 5.16 -5.93 -0.23
N GLY A 180 5.82 -7.08 -0.15
CA GLY A 180 5.95 -8.04 -1.24
C GLY A 180 4.75 -8.97 -1.36
N ALA A 181 4.90 -10.01 -2.18
CA ALA A 181 3.84 -10.96 -2.48
C ALA A 181 3.27 -11.61 -1.20
N THR A 182 1.99 -11.41 -0.96
CA THR A 182 1.27 -11.89 0.23
C THR A 182 -0.03 -12.57 -0.19
N PHE A 183 -0.28 -13.78 0.30
CA PHE A 183 -1.47 -14.58 -0.03
C PHE A 183 -1.88 -15.41 1.20
N PRO A 184 -3.19 -15.67 1.43
CA PRO A 184 -4.34 -15.16 0.66
C PRO A 184 -4.71 -13.70 1.01
N THR A 185 -5.06 -12.92 -0.01
CA THR A 185 -5.60 -11.55 0.15
C THR A 185 -6.68 -11.30 -0.92
N ASP A 186 -7.50 -10.28 -0.72
CA ASP A 186 -8.50 -9.87 -1.72
C ASP A 186 -7.91 -9.02 -2.86
N PHE A 187 -6.61 -8.79 -2.87
CA PHE A 187 -5.96 -7.92 -3.86
C PHE A 187 -6.23 -8.33 -5.31
N GLY A 188 -6.24 -9.64 -5.57
CA GLY A 188 -6.43 -10.20 -6.91
C GLY A 188 -7.83 -10.76 -7.20
N VAL A 189 -8.79 -10.65 -6.27
CA VAL A 189 -10.13 -11.29 -6.42
C VAL A 189 -10.90 -10.79 -7.65
N ALA A 190 -10.69 -9.53 -8.04
CA ALA A 190 -11.35 -8.93 -9.20
C ALA A 190 -10.55 -9.08 -10.52
N PHE A 191 -9.44 -9.80 -10.51
CA PHE A 191 -8.61 -9.98 -11.69
C PHE A 191 -9.27 -10.96 -12.67
N GLU A 192 -9.23 -10.60 -13.96
CA GLU A 192 -9.65 -11.52 -15.03
C GLU A 192 -8.61 -12.65 -15.14
N MET A 193 -9.05 -13.90 -14.96
CA MET A 193 -8.15 -15.05 -14.80
C MET A 193 -7.32 -15.35 -16.04
N GLY A 194 -7.86 -15.17 -17.26
CA GLY A 194 -7.11 -15.41 -18.48
C GLY A 194 -5.97 -14.41 -18.68
N LEU A 195 -6.22 -13.13 -18.34
CA LEU A 195 -5.18 -12.10 -18.35
C LEU A 195 -4.16 -12.36 -17.23
N LEU A 196 -4.60 -12.68 -16.02
CA LEU A 196 -3.71 -12.98 -14.91
C LEU A 196 -2.75 -14.11 -15.24
N THR A 197 -3.24 -15.22 -15.80
CA THR A 197 -2.41 -16.37 -16.18
C THR A 197 -1.32 -15.97 -17.19
N ARG A 198 -1.68 -15.19 -18.23
CA ARG A 198 -0.69 -14.69 -19.21
C ARG A 198 0.36 -13.79 -18.55
N LEU A 199 -0.07 -12.88 -17.66
CA LEU A 199 0.84 -11.95 -17.00
C LEU A 199 1.72 -12.64 -15.96
N MET A 200 1.23 -13.66 -15.26
CA MET A 200 2.07 -14.47 -14.36
C MET A 200 3.20 -15.17 -15.13
N THR A 201 2.94 -15.66 -16.33
CA THR A 201 3.98 -16.22 -17.21
C THR A 201 5.02 -15.16 -17.61
N ASP A 202 4.58 -13.95 -17.97
CA ASP A 202 5.49 -12.82 -18.24
C ASP A 202 6.32 -12.45 -17.02
N TRP A 203 5.71 -12.37 -15.83
CA TRP A 203 6.43 -12.08 -14.58
C TRP A 203 7.46 -13.15 -14.24
N ALA A 204 7.13 -14.41 -14.43
CA ALA A 204 8.07 -15.52 -14.24
C ALA A 204 9.25 -15.44 -15.23
N ALA A 205 8.98 -15.19 -16.51
CA ALA A 205 10.02 -15.04 -17.55
C ALA A 205 10.97 -13.85 -17.25
N ARG A 206 10.49 -12.81 -16.58
CA ARG A 206 11.29 -11.66 -16.14
C ARG A 206 11.99 -11.86 -14.78
N GLY A 207 11.83 -13.01 -14.15
CA GLY A 207 12.42 -13.29 -12.85
C GLY A 207 11.83 -12.48 -11.71
N ILE A 208 10.56 -12.07 -11.80
CA ILE A 208 9.86 -11.28 -10.76
C ILE A 208 8.68 -12.04 -10.13
N ALA A 209 8.49 -13.30 -10.47
CA ALA A 209 7.56 -14.19 -9.79
C ALA A 209 8.18 -14.73 -8.50
N HIS A 210 7.37 -14.88 -7.46
CA HIS A 210 7.78 -15.49 -6.21
C HIS A 210 7.35 -16.96 -6.15
N GLU A 211 8.19 -17.85 -5.63
CA GLU A 211 7.83 -19.25 -5.38
C GLU A 211 6.94 -19.37 -4.14
N GLU A 212 7.19 -18.55 -3.14
CA GLU A 212 6.46 -18.55 -1.88
C GLU A 212 5.90 -17.16 -1.59
N TYR A 213 4.80 -17.16 -0.86
CA TYR A 213 4.10 -15.94 -0.45
C TYR A 213 4.15 -15.79 1.06
N MET A 214 4.24 -14.55 1.52
CA MET A 214 3.99 -14.25 2.93
C MET A 214 2.52 -14.48 3.26
N THR A 215 2.21 -14.84 4.51
CA THR A 215 0.82 -14.84 4.98
C THR A 215 0.44 -13.48 5.56
N PRO A 216 -0.83 -13.04 5.45
CA PRO A 216 -1.29 -11.81 6.10
C PRO A 216 -1.01 -11.78 7.60
N GLU A 217 -1.15 -12.92 8.27
CA GLU A 217 -0.91 -13.08 9.70
C GLU A 217 0.57 -12.90 10.05
N GLY A 218 1.48 -13.47 9.25
CA GLY A 218 2.92 -13.31 9.42
C GLY A 218 3.36 -11.85 9.25
N VAL A 219 2.87 -11.19 8.19
CA VAL A 219 3.11 -9.77 7.96
C VAL A 219 2.55 -8.93 9.11
N ALA A 220 1.32 -9.20 9.56
CA ALA A 220 0.69 -8.47 10.65
C ALA A 220 1.43 -8.64 11.98
N ALA A 221 1.98 -9.82 12.28
CA ALA A 221 2.76 -10.06 13.49
C ALA A 221 4.04 -9.22 13.52
N VAL A 222 4.78 -9.14 12.39
CA VAL A 222 5.97 -8.30 12.27
C VAL A 222 5.61 -6.82 12.40
N LEU A 223 4.52 -6.37 11.75
CA LEU A 223 4.05 -4.98 11.84
C LEU A 223 3.63 -4.61 13.27
N LEU A 224 2.91 -5.50 13.96
CA LEU A 224 2.49 -5.28 15.34
C LEU A 224 3.72 -5.11 16.26
N GLY A 225 4.67 -6.02 16.19
CA GLY A 225 5.91 -5.95 16.98
C GLY A 225 6.71 -4.68 16.70
N THR A 226 6.81 -4.29 15.43
CA THR A 226 7.49 -3.07 14.98
C THR A 226 6.78 -1.81 15.49
N ALA A 227 5.45 -1.76 15.35
CA ALA A 227 4.63 -0.64 15.84
C ALA A 227 4.69 -0.51 17.36
N ALA A 228 4.61 -1.64 18.08
CA ALA A 228 4.68 -1.67 19.53
C ALA A 228 6.05 -1.20 20.06
N ALA A 229 7.14 -1.63 19.42
CA ALA A 229 8.49 -1.17 19.75
C ALA A 229 8.64 0.33 19.53
N ALA A 230 8.22 0.83 18.37
CA ALA A 230 8.29 2.25 18.02
C ALA A 230 7.39 3.10 18.92
N TRP A 231 6.19 2.63 19.26
CA TRP A 231 5.27 3.36 20.16
C TRP A 231 5.87 3.62 21.54
N ARG A 232 6.65 2.69 22.07
CA ARG A 232 7.36 2.82 23.35
C ARG A 232 8.62 3.70 23.28
N GLN A 233 9.04 4.09 22.08
CA GLN A 233 10.25 4.86 21.83
C GLN A 233 9.92 6.12 21.01
N PRO A 234 9.31 7.16 21.61
CA PRO A 234 8.83 8.33 20.87
C PRO A 234 9.93 9.08 20.11
N GLY A 235 11.17 8.98 20.55
CA GLY A 235 12.33 9.58 19.87
C GLY A 235 12.82 8.81 18.62
N VAL A 236 12.17 7.68 18.26
CA VAL A 236 12.59 6.85 17.12
C VAL A 236 11.49 6.83 16.06
N CYS A 237 11.84 7.19 14.84
CA CYS A 237 10.99 7.05 13.65
C CYS A 237 11.53 5.95 12.74
N ILE A 238 10.68 4.97 12.41
CA ILE A 238 10.96 3.99 11.35
C ILE A 238 10.38 4.56 10.07
N GLU A 239 11.24 5.08 9.20
CA GLU A 239 10.78 5.76 7.98
C GLU A 239 10.34 4.79 6.88
N GLN A 240 11.03 3.64 6.80
CA GLN A 240 10.74 2.60 5.81
C GLN A 240 10.84 1.21 6.44
N LEU A 241 9.92 0.35 6.09
CA LEU A 241 9.90 -1.06 6.46
C LEU A 241 9.55 -1.88 5.23
N THR A 242 10.49 -2.71 4.77
CA THR A 242 10.25 -3.60 3.63
C THR A 242 10.10 -5.03 4.12
N LEU A 243 8.98 -5.65 3.76
CA LEU A 243 8.65 -7.03 4.08
C LEU A 243 8.53 -7.83 2.79
N ARG A 244 9.33 -8.88 2.66
CA ARG A 244 9.36 -9.78 1.50
C ARG A 244 9.44 -11.22 1.95
N SER A 245 8.94 -12.14 1.13
CA SER A 245 9.22 -13.56 1.31
C SER A 245 10.74 -13.80 1.22
N PRO A 246 11.32 -14.66 2.07
CA PRO A 246 12.71 -15.06 1.96
C PRO A 246 12.98 -15.97 0.74
N SER A 247 11.94 -16.46 0.06
CA SER A 247 12.10 -17.32 -1.11
C SER A 247 12.78 -16.57 -2.26
N PRO A 248 13.56 -17.25 -3.09
CA PRO A 248 14.15 -16.64 -4.27
C PRO A 248 13.05 -16.21 -5.24
N VAL A 249 13.32 -15.13 -5.96
CA VAL A 249 12.53 -14.76 -7.13
C VAL A 249 13.06 -15.58 -8.29
N THR A 250 12.23 -16.43 -8.90
CA THR A 250 12.66 -17.33 -9.96
C THR A 250 12.11 -16.92 -11.32
N GLY A 251 12.90 -17.18 -12.37
CA GLY A 251 12.46 -17.10 -13.75
C GLY A 251 11.65 -18.32 -14.23
N THR A 252 11.42 -19.31 -13.37
CA THR A 252 10.71 -20.55 -13.72
C THR A 252 9.22 -20.36 -13.53
N PRO A 253 8.39 -20.57 -14.55
CA PRO A 253 6.94 -20.54 -14.40
C PRO A 253 6.48 -21.62 -13.43
N PRO A 254 5.39 -21.38 -12.66
CA PRO A 254 4.83 -22.40 -11.78
C PRO A 254 4.50 -23.69 -12.55
N PRO A 255 4.57 -24.86 -11.90
CA PRO A 255 4.26 -26.13 -12.53
C PRO A 255 2.89 -26.11 -13.21
N GLY A 256 2.85 -26.47 -14.50
CA GLY A 256 1.63 -26.48 -15.33
C GLY A 256 1.42 -25.26 -16.23
N LEU A 257 2.27 -24.22 -16.13
CA LEU A 257 2.33 -23.13 -17.09
C LEU A 257 3.54 -23.33 -18.00
N THR A 258 3.31 -23.75 -19.26
CA THR A 258 4.37 -23.75 -20.27
C THR A 258 4.57 -22.32 -20.77
N ALA A 259 5.83 -21.87 -20.82
CA ALA A 259 6.15 -20.61 -21.47
C ALA A 259 5.66 -20.65 -22.94
N PRO A 260 5.03 -19.59 -23.48
CA PRO A 260 4.75 -19.53 -24.91
C PRO A 260 6.07 -19.66 -25.66
N GLU A 261 6.11 -20.50 -26.71
CA GLU A 261 7.23 -20.55 -27.65
C GLU A 261 7.62 -19.11 -27.98
N HIS A 262 8.91 -18.81 -27.89
CA HIS A 262 9.45 -17.48 -28.12
C HIS A 262 8.85 -16.84 -29.36
N ALA A 263 7.97 -15.88 -29.20
CA ALA A 263 7.71 -14.91 -30.25
C ALA A 263 9.04 -14.23 -30.57
N ALA A 264 9.47 -14.33 -31.81
CA ALA A 264 10.70 -13.68 -32.27
C ALA A 264 10.70 -12.21 -31.79
N PRO A 265 11.83 -11.70 -31.32
CA PRO A 265 11.89 -10.29 -30.86
C PRO A 265 11.35 -9.42 -32.03
N PRO A 266 10.55 -8.39 -31.70
CA PRO A 266 10.05 -7.49 -32.74
C PRO A 266 11.25 -6.94 -33.53
N PRO A 267 11.12 -6.76 -34.85
CA PRO A 267 12.21 -6.26 -35.67
C PRO A 267 12.72 -4.92 -35.05
N THR A 268 14.03 -4.81 -34.96
CA THR A 268 14.69 -3.60 -34.43
C THR A 268 14.13 -2.40 -35.20
N PRO A 269 13.53 -1.42 -34.49
CA PRO A 269 12.98 -0.25 -35.17
C PRO A 269 14.10 0.44 -35.96
N ALA A 270 13.81 0.82 -37.21
CA ALA A 270 14.71 1.58 -38.02
C ALA A 270 15.20 2.83 -37.25
N PRO A 271 16.47 3.24 -37.38
CA PRO A 271 16.98 4.38 -36.67
C PRO A 271 16.10 5.60 -36.96
N ALA A 272 15.61 6.23 -35.90
CA ALA A 272 14.75 7.41 -36.01
C ALA A 272 15.47 8.49 -36.87
N PRO A 273 14.77 9.20 -37.75
CA PRO A 273 15.36 10.31 -38.49
C PRO A 273 15.95 11.32 -37.51
N ARG A 274 17.16 11.75 -37.75
CA ARG A 274 17.89 12.69 -36.89
C ARG A 274 17.05 13.94 -36.71
N SER A 275 16.74 14.28 -35.46
CA SER A 275 15.97 15.48 -35.09
C SER A 275 16.67 16.74 -35.67
N PRO A 276 15.93 17.69 -36.29
CA PRO A 276 16.47 18.93 -36.76
C PRO A 276 16.98 19.86 -35.65
N TRP A 277 16.76 19.52 -34.38
CA TRP A 277 17.09 20.34 -33.22
C TRP A 277 18.49 20.13 -32.63
N THR A 278 19.39 19.39 -33.29
CA THR A 278 20.75 19.08 -32.78
C THR A 278 21.82 20.16 -33.06
N ARG A 279 21.48 21.37 -33.40
CA ARG A 279 22.43 22.49 -33.48
C ARG A 279 21.92 23.72 -32.73
N ILE A 280 22.23 23.82 -31.46
CA ILE A 280 22.30 25.11 -30.78
C ILE A 280 23.75 25.64 -31.00
N PRO A 281 23.96 26.74 -31.72
CA PRO A 281 25.29 27.36 -31.81
C PRO A 281 25.70 27.86 -30.42
N ARG A 282 26.85 27.43 -29.94
CA ARG A 282 27.49 28.10 -28.78
C ARG A 282 27.84 29.51 -29.23
N THR A 283 27.10 30.52 -28.77
CA THR A 283 27.53 31.92 -28.86
C THR A 283 28.70 32.10 -27.90
N GLY A 284 29.82 32.48 -28.47
CA GLY A 284 31.05 32.78 -27.73
C GLY A 284 30.82 33.95 -26.76
N VAL A 285 31.23 33.76 -25.53
CA VAL A 285 31.49 34.85 -24.59
C VAL A 285 32.89 35.34 -24.92
N THR A 286 32.98 36.56 -25.46
CA THR A 286 34.23 37.28 -25.57
C THR A 286 34.49 37.95 -24.24
N ASP A 287 35.64 37.64 -23.62
CA ASP A 287 36.19 38.39 -22.49
C ASP A 287 36.44 39.84 -22.92
N GLY A 288 36.01 40.78 -22.06
CA GLY A 288 36.28 42.20 -22.10
C GLY A 288 36.06 42.80 -20.72
#